data_9935936df1ee9c435c491400332605ad
#
_entry.id   9935936df1ee9c435c491400332605ad
#
_cell.length_a   1.000
_cell.length_b   1.000
_cell.length_c   1.000
_cell.angle_alpha   90.00
_cell.angle_beta   90.00
_cell.angle_gamma   90.00
#
_symmetry.space_group_name_H-M   'P 1'
#
loop_
_entity.id
_entity.type
_entity.pdbx_description
1 polymer ?
#
loop_
_entity_poly.entity_id
_entity_poly.type
_entity_poly.pdbx_seq_one_letter_code
_entity_poly.pdbx_strand_id
1 'polypeptide(L)'
;LFHCHVWVVDCICAIFYNIGSRMDPNLKQRIIEEAYRLFITKGMKQTSFCDVAVAVHKSKGAVIHYFPSKKKLIDAVVRMRFFPDSQISCEMYSLADKDWNEFLRQYRNPIERVINSFPKHLNGNLLVCYMQFVSSAHEYMDEFPQMYQQLLVREQDFLSNVAYDHKISLKDAKAFSRQALNTSIGKTFLRMFSEI
;
A
#
# COMPACT_ATOMS: atom_id res chain seq x y z
N LEU A 1 -3.65 -3.31 30.43
CA LEU A 1 -2.44 -4.12 30.28
C LEU A 1 -2.73 -5.51 29.68
N PHE A 2 -3.29 -5.56 28.48
CA PHE A 2 -3.38 -6.78 27.64
C PHE A 2 -3.92 -6.31 26.30
N HIS A 3 -3.09 -6.11 25.30
CA HIS A 3 -3.50 -6.23 23.86
C HIS A 3 -2.37 -5.89 22.88
N CYS A 4 -1.12 -6.00 23.31
CA CYS A 4 0.03 -5.76 22.41
C CYS A 4 0.57 -7.04 21.75
N HIS A 5 -0.07 -8.21 21.92
CA HIS A 5 0.55 -9.51 21.56
C HIS A 5 0.08 -10.17 20.25
N VAL A 6 -0.88 -9.61 19.53
CA VAL A 6 -1.41 -10.30 18.32
C VAL A 6 -0.82 -9.77 16.99
N TRP A 7 -0.16 -8.62 16.99
CA TRP A 7 0.29 -7.95 15.76
C TRP A 7 1.79 -8.05 15.46
N VAL A 8 2.57 -8.75 16.30
CA VAL A 8 4.02 -8.91 16.09
C VAL A 8 4.35 -10.00 15.07
N VAL A 9 3.41 -10.85 14.70
CA VAL A 9 3.69 -12.04 13.86
C VAL A 9 3.86 -11.68 12.38
N ASP A 10 3.26 -10.59 11.90
CA ASP A 10 3.38 -10.19 10.48
C ASP A 10 4.66 -9.39 10.16
N CYS A 11 5.37 -8.91 11.19
CA CYS A 11 6.65 -8.20 11.02
C CYS A 11 7.85 -9.17 10.91
N ILE A 12 7.68 -10.45 11.21
CA ILE A 12 8.77 -11.45 11.25
C ILE A 12 9.02 -12.12 9.90
N CYS A 13 8.13 -11.97 8.91
CA CYS A 13 8.35 -12.51 7.56
C CYS A 13 9.52 -11.87 6.78
N ALA A 14 10.14 -10.80 7.30
CA ALA A 14 11.31 -10.18 6.68
C ALA A 14 12.64 -10.87 7.03
N ILE A 15 12.68 -11.82 7.98
CA ILE A 15 13.95 -12.35 8.53
C ILE A 15 14.34 -13.74 7.99
N PHE A 16 13.43 -14.51 7.39
CA PHE A 16 13.74 -15.86 6.92
C PHE A 16 13.76 -16.00 5.38
N TYR A 17 14.72 -15.33 4.73
CA TYR A 17 15.09 -15.73 3.38
C TYR A 17 16.61 -15.57 3.19
N ASN A 18 17.37 -16.46 3.80
CA ASN A 18 18.79 -16.55 3.48
C ASN A 18 19.24 -18.00 3.59
N ILE A 19 19.26 -18.72 2.46
CA ILE A 19 20.25 -19.79 2.18
C ILE A 19 20.18 -20.08 0.66
N GLY A 20 21.31 -19.84 -0.03
CA GLY A 20 21.72 -20.57 -1.22
C GLY A 20 21.42 -19.95 -2.58
N SER A 21 22.09 -18.89 -2.90
CA SER A 21 22.75 -18.64 -4.20
C SER A 21 23.43 -17.26 -4.16
N ARG A 22 24.46 -17.04 -4.99
CA ARG A 22 25.17 -15.74 -5.15
C ARG A 22 24.26 -14.63 -5.72
N MET A 23 23.04 -14.53 -5.23
CA MET A 23 22.07 -13.50 -5.64
C MET A 23 22.24 -12.31 -4.70
N ASP A 24 22.43 -11.12 -5.26
CA ASP A 24 22.44 -9.87 -4.52
C ASP A 24 21.04 -9.67 -3.91
N PRO A 25 20.84 -9.87 -2.59
CA PRO A 25 19.52 -9.72 -1.96
C PRO A 25 18.97 -8.29 -2.10
N ASN A 26 19.86 -7.31 -2.26
CA ASN A 26 19.53 -5.93 -2.52
C ASN A 26 18.99 -5.73 -3.95
N LEU A 27 19.42 -6.53 -4.93
CA LEU A 27 18.94 -6.42 -6.32
C LEU A 27 17.46 -6.79 -6.45
N LYS A 28 16.99 -7.83 -5.76
CA LYS A 28 15.56 -8.21 -5.78
C LYS A 28 14.68 -7.06 -5.29
N GLN A 29 15.05 -6.44 -4.17
CA GLN A 29 14.32 -5.30 -3.63
C GLN A 29 14.37 -4.10 -4.58
N ARG A 30 15.53 -3.78 -5.15
CA ARG A 30 15.68 -2.71 -6.15
C ARG A 30 14.83 -2.94 -7.38
N ILE A 31 14.71 -4.19 -7.86
CA ILE A 31 13.82 -4.53 -8.99
C ILE A 31 12.37 -4.22 -8.62
N ILE A 32 11.90 -4.57 -7.41
CA ILE A 32 10.55 -4.29 -6.95
C ILE A 32 10.30 -2.77 -6.87
N GLU A 33 11.23 -2.01 -6.28
CA GLU A 33 11.12 -0.54 -6.14
C GLU A 33 11.03 0.15 -7.51
N GLU A 34 11.94 -0.19 -8.42
CA GLU A 34 11.95 0.42 -9.76
C GLU A 34 10.75 -0.03 -10.61
N ALA A 35 10.33 -1.30 -10.48
CA ALA A 35 9.11 -1.77 -11.13
C ALA A 35 7.88 -1.02 -10.59
N TYR A 36 7.77 -0.81 -9.27
CA TYR A 36 6.69 -0.03 -8.67
C TYR A 36 6.65 1.39 -9.23
N ARG A 37 7.79 2.07 -9.23
CA ARG A 37 7.92 3.41 -9.83
C ARG A 37 7.49 3.44 -11.29
N LEU A 38 7.95 2.49 -12.10
CA LEU A 38 7.59 2.39 -13.52
C LEU A 38 6.12 2.05 -13.73
N PHE A 39 5.53 1.20 -12.90
CA PHE A 39 4.11 0.87 -12.96
C PHE A 39 3.22 2.09 -12.69
N ILE A 40 3.63 2.97 -11.79
CA ILE A 40 2.92 4.22 -11.50
C ILE A 40 3.12 5.24 -12.62
N THR A 41 4.35 5.40 -13.15
CA THR A 41 4.70 6.46 -14.11
C THR A 41 4.37 6.12 -15.55
N LYS A 42 4.56 4.87 -15.95
CA LYS A 42 4.41 4.37 -17.32
C LYS A 42 3.19 3.46 -17.48
N GLY A 43 2.71 2.90 -16.38
CA GLY A 43 1.65 1.90 -16.36
C GLY A 43 2.17 0.46 -16.41
N MET A 44 1.43 -0.46 -15.78
CA MET A 44 1.84 -1.87 -15.71
C MET A 44 1.92 -2.53 -17.09
N LYS A 45 0.94 -2.27 -17.97
CA LYS A 45 0.90 -2.89 -19.31
C LYS A 45 2.09 -2.45 -20.16
N GLN A 46 2.45 -1.18 -20.10
CA GLN A 46 3.49 -0.54 -20.91
C GLN A 46 4.90 -0.82 -20.38
N THR A 47 5.05 -1.20 -19.12
CA THR A 47 6.37 -1.51 -18.52
C THR A 47 6.83 -2.89 -18.94
N SER A 48 8.01 -2.99 -19.54
CA SER A 48 8.67 -4.23 -19.93
C SER A 48 9.77 -4.62 -18.94
N PHE A 49 10.25 -5.87 -19.01
CA PHE A 49 11.45 -6.28 -18.29
C PHE A 49 12.72 -5.51 -18.70
N CYS A 50 12.76 -5.02 -19.96
CA CYS A 50 13.86 -4.17 -20.39
C CYS A 50 13.85 -2.82 -19.68
N ASP A 51 12.68 -2.20 -19.52
CA ASP A 51 12.55 -0.95 -18.77
C ASP A 51 13.06 -1.09 -17.34
N VAL A 52 12.64 -2.18 -16.66
CA VAL A 52 13.09 -2.45 -15.29
C VAL A 52 14.58 -2.74 -15.24
N ALA A 53 15.13 -3.51 -16.19
CA ALA A 53 16.54 -3.83 -16.26
C ALA A 53 17.40 -2.56 -16.42
N VAL A 54 17.00 -1.64 -17.30
CA VAL A 54 17.64 -0.33 -17.46
C VAL A 54 17.62 0.45 -16.15
N ALA A 55 16.45 0.51 -15.48
CA ALA A 55 16.29 1.26 -14.24
C ALA A 55 17.18 0.74 -13.10
N VAL A 56 17.39 -0.58 -13.02
CA VAL A 56 18.27 -1.18 -12.00
C VAL A 56 19.72 -1.34 -12.45
N HIS A 57 20.09 -0.89 -13.65
CA HIS A 57 21.42 -1.03 -14.26
C HIS A 57 21.88 -2.49 -14.34
N LYS A 58 21.00 -3.39 -14.80
CA LYS A 58 21.28 -4.83 -14.99
C LYS A 58 20.77 -5.33 -16.34
N SER A 59 21.16 -6.55 -16.70
CA SER A 59 20.63 -7.19 -17.90
C SER A 59 19.16 -7.64 -17.71
N LYS A 60 18.41 -7.75 -18.80
CA LYS A 60 17.05 -8.33 -18.79
C LYS A 60 17.05 -9.74 -18.18
N GLY A 61 18.08 -10.55 -18.48
CA GLY A 61 18.25 -11.89 -17.92
C GLY A 61 18.35 -11.89 -16.41
N ALA A 62 19.02 -10.90 -15.81
CA ALA A 62 19.11 -10.74 -14.37
C ALA A 62 17.72 -10.47 -13.75
N VAL A 63 16.89 -9.65 -14.37
CA VAL A 63 15.51 -9.38 -13.88
C VAL A 63 14.66 -10.64 -14.01
N ILE A 64 14.71 -11.35 -15.15
CA ILE A 64 13.93 -12.59 -15.39
C ILE A 64 14.36 -13.69 -14.41
N HIS A 65 15.61 -13.73 -13.99
CA HIS A 65 16.09 -14.69 -13.00
C HIS A 65 15.38 -14.53 -11.64
N TYR A 66 15.10 -13.30 -11.20
CA TYR A 66 14.34 -13.04 -9.97
C TYR A 66 12.82 -13.14 -10.18
N PHE A 67 12.35 -12.74 -11.34
CA PHE A 67 10.92 -12.68 -11.67
C PHE A 67 10.67 -13.32 -13.04
N PRO A 68 10.41 -14.64 -13.10
CA PRO A 68 10.29 -15.39 -14.38
C PRO A 68 9.16 -14.91 -15.27
N SER A 69 8.16 -14.21 -14.72
CA SER A 69 7.05 -13.67 -15.48
C SER A 69 6.64 -12.28 -14.96
N LYS A 70 6.00 -11.49 -15.83
CA LYS A 70 5.46 -10.20 -15.48
C LYS A 70 4.41 -10.30 -14.36
N LYS A 71 3.59 -11.36 -14.38
CA LYS A 71 2.61 -11.65 -13.32
C LYS A 71 3.31 -11.79 -11.95
N LYS A 72 4.44 -12.52 -11.89
CA LYS A 72 5.24 -12.67 -10.65
C LYS A 72 5.87 -11.38 -10.17
N LEU A 73 6.32 -10.52 -11.09
CA LEU A 73 6.84 -9.20 -10.74
C LEU A 73 5.72 -8.30 -10.20
N ILE A 74 4.56 -8.29 -10.86
CA ILE A 74 3.39 -7.52 -10.40
C ILE A 74 2.93 -8.00 -9.02
N ASP A 75 2.79 -9.31 -8.82
CA ASP A 75 2.43 -9.90 -7.53
C ASP A 75 3.39 -9.44 -6.42
N ALA A 76 4.69 -9.49 -6.66
CA ALA A 76 5.70 -9.03 -5.70
C ALA A 76 5.58 -7.53 -5.41
N VAL A 77 5.41 -6.69 -6.41
CA VAL A 77 5.24 -5.25 -6.26
C VAL A 77 3.98 -4.92 -5.45
N VAL A 78 2.87 -5.57 -5.76
CA VAL A 78 1.60 -5.35 -5.05
C VAL A 78 1.73 -5.73 -3.58
N ARG A 79 2.30 -6.90 -3.28
CA ARG A 79 2.41 -7.42 -1.90
C ARG A 79 3.49 -6.71 -1.09
N MET A 80 4.59 -6.30 -1.71
CA MET A 80 5.77 -5.77 -1.00
C MET A 80 5.86 -4.25 -1.00
N ARG A 81 5.05 -3.55 -1.83
CA ARG A 81 5.04 -2.08 -1.90
C ARG A 81 3.64 -1.50 -1.76
N PHE A 82 2.71 -1.84 -2.66
CA PHE A 82 1.39 -1.22 -2.68
C PHE A 82 0.60 -1.42 -1.36
N PHE A 83 0.47 -2.67 -0.90
CA PHE A 83 -0.25 -2.93 0.36
C PHE A 83 0.50 -2.43 1.60
N PRO A 84 1.83 -2.58 1.75
CA PRO A 84 2.56 -1.96 2.85
C PRO A 84 2.40 -0.43 2.90
N ASP A 85 2.49 0.26 1.74
CA ASP A 85 2.30 1.71 1.68
C ASP A 85 0.86 2.15 2.05
N SER A 86 -0.12 1.26 1.93
CA SER A 86 -1.50 1.52 2.33
C SER A 86 -1.77 1.38 3.82
N GLN A 87 -0.85 0.79 4.59
CA GLN A 87 -1.05 0.48 6.01
C GLN A 87 -0.92 1.71 6.91
N ILE A 88 -1.54 1.63 8.08
CA ILE A 88 -1.40 2.64 9.12
C ILE A 88 0.00 2.53 9.73
N SER A 89 0.69 3.65 9.90
CA SER A 89 2.01 3.68 10.51
C SER A 89 1.96 3.48 12.03
N CYS A 90 3.06 3.04 12.63
CA CYS A 90 3.19 2.92 14.08
C CYS A 90 2.98 4.26 14.80
N GLU A 91 3.38 5.38 14.17
CA GLU A 91 3.17 6.73 14.70
C GLU A 91 1.69 7.06 14.80
N MET A 92 0.88 6.66 13.80
CA MET A 92 -0.57 6.87 13.81
C MET A 92 -1.26 6.02 14.87
N TYR A 93 -0.81 4.79 15.12
CA TYR A 93 -1.30 3.99 16.25
C TYR A 93 -1.00 4.67 17.58
N SER A 94 0.23 5.14 17.77
CA SER A 94 0.62 5.86 18.99
C SER A 94 -0.13 7.17 19.18
N LEU A 95 -0.44 7.88 18.10
CA LEU A 95 -1.21 9.11 18.13
C LEU A 95 -2.67 8.85 18.47
N ALA A 96 -3.25 7.78 17.91
CA ALA A 96 -4.61 7.37 18.19
C ALA A 96 -4.85 7.12 19.70
N ASP A 97 -3.88 6.52 20.39
CA ASP A 97 -3.95 6.26 21.82
C ASP A 97 -3.86 7.53 22.69
N LYS A 98 -3.15 8.56 22.21
CA LYS A 98 -2.80 9.75 23.01
C LYS A 98 -3.73 10.93 22.79
N ASP A 99 -4.07 11.23 21.55
CA ASP A 99 -4.83 12.42 21.18
C ASP A 99 -5.79 12.14 20.03
N TRP A 100 -7.05 11.90 20.38
CA TRP A 100 -8.14 11.64 19.43
C TRP A 100 -8.33 12.75 18.40
N ASN A 101 -8.27 14.01 18.83
CA ASN A 101 -8.53 15.14 17.94
C ASN A 101 -7.37 15.31 16.95
N GLU A 102 -6.13 15.17 17.43
CA GLU A 102 -4.96 15.22 16.57
C GLU A 102 -4.91 14.02 15.62
N PHE A 103 -5.24 12.84 16.11
CA PHE A 103 -5.39 11.65 15.25
C PHE A 103 -6.37 11.92 14.10
N LEU A 104 -7.57 12.45 14.38
CA LEU A 104 -8.56 12.75 13.34
C LEU A 104 -8.05 13.79 12.32
N ARG A 105 -7.28 14.76 12.75
CA ARG A 105 -6.67 15.76 11.84
C ARG A 105 -5.62 15.15 10.93
N GLN A 106 -4.81 14.24 11.46
CA GLN A 106 -3.70 13.63 10.74
C GLN A 106 -4.08 12.36 9.98
N TYR A 107 -5.24 11.76 10.29
CA TYR A 107 -5.68 10.53 9.64
C TYR A 107 -5.75 10.70 8.12
N ARG A 108 -5.12 9.76 7.43
CA ARG A 108 -5.20 9.62 5.98
C ARG A 108 -5.73 8.23 5.66
N ASN A 109 -6.71 8.13 4.76
CA ASN A 109 -7.24 6.85 4.30
C ASN A 109 -6.19 6.06 3.49
N PRO A 110 -6.39 4.74 3.26
CA PRO A 110 -5.42 3.90 2.54
C PRO A 110 -5.02 4.43 1.16
N ILE A 111 -5.96 5.04 0.43
CA ILE A 111 -5.73 5.61 -0.90
C ILE A 111 -4.75 6.80 -0.80
N GLU A 112 -5.00 7.72 0.13
CA GLU A 112 -4.12 8.89 0.35
C GLU A 112 -2.71 8.46 0.78
N ARG A 113 -2.58 7.41 1.61
CA ARG A 113 -1.27 6.91 2.04
C ARG A 113 -0.46 6.40 0.84
N VAL A 114 -1.08 5.60 -0.03
CA VAL A 114 -0.43 5.11 -1.25
C VAL A 114 -0.08 6.27 -2.18
N ILE A 115 -0.99 7.20 -2.43
CA ILE A 115 -0.74 8.36 -3.28
C ILE A 115 0.42 9.21 -2.74
N ASN A 116 0.51 9.39 -1.42
CA ASN A 116 1.59 10.12 -0.77
C ASN A 116 2.95 9.42 -0.84
N SER A 117 2.97 8.09 -1.07
CA SER A 117 4.20 7.33 -1.31
C SER A 117 4.72 7.44 -2.74
N PHE A 118 3.94 8.00 -3.66
CA PHE A 118 4.34 8.17 -5.06
C PHE A 118 5.48 9.17 -5.20
N PRO A 119 6.31 9.03 -6.25
CA PRO A 119 7.40 9.98 -6.51
C PRO A 119 6.87 11.41 -6.67
N LYS A 120 7.45 12.38 -5.92
CA LYS A 120 7.00 13.78 -5.88
C LYS A 120 7.13 14.54 -7.22
N HIS A 121 7.93 14.03 -8.15
CA HIS A 121 8.16 14.63 -9.48
C HIS A 121 7.24 14.06 -10.56
N LEU A 122 6.20 13.31 -10.18
CA LEU A 122 5.22 12.83 -11.16
C LEU A 122 4.40 13.99 -11.72
N ASN A 123 4.48 14.15 -13.04
CA ASN A 123 3.60 15.03 -13.77
C ASN A 123 2.26 14.32 -13.98
N GLY A 124 1.18 14.93 -13.53
CA GLY A 124 -0.17 14.41 -13.71
C GLY A 124 -0.94 14.20 -12.41
N ASN A 125 -2.20 13.84 -12.56
CA ASN A 125 -3.08 13.60 -11.41
C ASN A 125 -2.74 12.25 -10.75
N LEU A 126 -2.20 12.29 -9.54
CA LEU A 126 -1.74 11.11 -8.80
C LEU A 126 -2.88 10.11 -8.51
N LEU A 127 -4.12 10.60 -8.36
CA LEU A 127 -5.28 9.71 -8.19
C LEU A 127 -5.58 8.93 -9.47
N VAL A 128 -5.38 9.52 -10.65
CA VAL A 128 -5.48 8.80 -11.93
C VAL A 128 -4.43 7.71 -12.02
N CYS A 129 -3.17 7.99 -11.65
CA CYS A 129 -2.11 6.99 -11.58
C CYS A 129 -2.46 5.85 -10.62
N TYR A 130 -3.00 6.17 -9.46
CA TYR A 130 -3.50 5.20 -8.49
C TYR A 130 -4.60 4.31 -9.10
N MET A 131 -5.61 4.90 -9.73
CA MET A 131 -6.73 4.16 -10.34
C MET A 131 -6.26 3.25 -11.48
N GLN A 132 -5.31 3.71 -12.30
CA GLN A 132 -4.70 2.89 -13.36
C GLN A 132 -3.91 1.71 -12.78
N PHE A 133 -3.17 1.95 -11.69
CA PHE A 133 -2.45 0.89 -10.98
C PHE A 133 -3.40 -0.17 -10.43
N VAL A 134 -4.44 0.24 -9.68
CA VAL A 134 -5.44 -0.65 -9.09
C VAL A 134 -6.18 -1.46 -10.16
N SER A 135 -6.63 -0.81 -11.23
CA SER A 135 -7.30 -1.47 -12.36
C SER A 135 -6.41 -2.53 -13.01
N SER A 136 -5.13 -2.19 -13.25
CA SER A 136 -4.18 -3.14 -13.83
C SER A 136 -3.85 -4.28 -12.85
N ALA A 137 -3.67 -4.00 -11.56
CA ALA A 137 -3.44 -5.04 -10.55
C ALA A 137 -4.59 -6.05 -10.51
N HIS A 138 -5.84 -5.56 -10.59
CA HIS A 138 -7.02 -6.41 -10.69
C HIS A 138 -7.01 -7.35 -11.90
N GLU A 139 -6.54 -6.88 -13.08
CA GLU A 139 -6.44 -7.71 -14.29
C GLU A 139 -5.37 -8.81 -14.18
N TYR A 140 -4.27 -8.53 -13.46
CA TYR A 140 -3.14 -9.47 -13.36
C TYR A 140 -3.23 -10.42 -12.17
N MET A 141 -4.02 -10.09 -11.14
CA MET A 141 -4.09 -10.83 -9.87
C MET A 141 -5.54 -11.10 -9.48
N ASP A 142 -5.97 -12.35 -9.60
CA ASP A 142 -7.33 -12.78 -9.27
C ASP A 142 -7.68 -12.55 -7.78
N GLU A 143 -6.67 -12.59 -6.90
CA GLU A 143 -6.84 -12.36 -5.45
C GLU A 143 -6.86 -10.87 -5.07
N PHE A 144 -6.48 -9.96 -5.98
CA PHE A 144 -6.35 -8.52 -5.66
C PHE A 144 -7.64 -7.92 -5.07
N PRO A 145 -8.85 -8.18 -5.61
CA PRO A 145 -10.09 -7.64 -5.03
C PRO A 145 -10.30 -8.08 -3.60
N GLN A 146 -10.03 -9.35 -3.29
CA GLN A 146 -10.17 -9.88 -1.94
C GLN A 146 -9.15 -9.25 -0.98
N MET A 147 -7.90 -9.11 -1.40
CA MET A 147 -6.85 -8.45 -0.62
C MET A 147 -7.20 -6.98 -0.34
N TYR A 148 -7.73 -6.29 -1.34
CA TYR A 148 -8.15 -4.90 -1.21
C TYR A 148 -9.36 -4.76 -0.27
N GLN A 149 -10.33 -5.65 -0.36
CA GLN A 149 -11.46 -5.69 0.58
C GLN A 149 -10.99 -5.93 2.02
N GLN A 150 -10.06 -6.87 2.23
CA GLN A 150 -9.47 -7.11 3.55
C GLN A 150 -8.75 -5.86 4.11
N LEU A 151 -8.05 -5.10 3.26
CA LEU A 151 -7.47 -3.82 3.66
C LEU A 151 -8.53 -2.86 4.21
N LEU A 152 -9.64 -2.69 3.49
CA LEU A 152 -10.72 -1.79 3.93
C LEU A 152 -11.41 -2.26 5.21
N VAL A 153 -11.59 -3.58 5.39
CA VAL A 153 -12.13 -4.15 6.63
C VAL A 153 -11.20 -3.87 7.81
N ARG A 154 -9.90 -4.13 7.67
CA ARG A 154 -8.91 -3.84 8.72
C ARG A 154 -8.88 -2.35 9.08
N GLU A 155 -9.03 -1.47 8.10
CA GLU A 155 -9.09 -0.03 8.31
C GLU A 155 -10.33 0.38 9.12
N GLN A 156 -11.49 -0.20 8.81
CA GLN A 156 -12.72 0.03 9.57
C GLN A 156 -12.60 -0.50 11.01
N ASP A 157 -12.04 -1.68 11.18
CA ASP A 157 -11.84 -2.28 12.50
C ASP A 157 -10.89 -1.42 13.35
N PHE A 158 -9.79 -0.93 12.76
CA PHE A 158 -8.89 0.00 13.44
C PHE A 158 -9.61 1.26 13.91
N LEU A 159 -10.31 1.96 13.01
CA LEU A 159 -11.05 3.18 13.34
C LEU A 159 -12.14 2.92 14.40
N SER A 160 -12.80 1.76 14.34
CA SER A 160 -13.80 1.36 15.33
C SER A 160 -13.19 1.14 16.71
N ASN A 161 -12.04 0.46 16.77
CA ASN A 161 -11.34 0.18 18.02
C ASN A 161 -10.82 1.46 18.66
N VAL A 162 -10.20 2.36 17.88
CA VAL A 162 -9.74 3.67 18.37
C VAL A 162 -10.92 4.49 18.94
N ALA A 163 -12.05 4.53 18.23
CA ALA A 163 -13.24 5.24 18.72
C ALA A 163 -13.79 4.62 20.01
N TYR A 164 -13.79 3.29 20.11
CA TYR A 164 -14.23 2.58 21.31
C TYR A 164 -13.33 2.88 22.51
N ASP A 165 -12.01 2.89 22.33
CA ASP A 165 -11.03 3.21 23.38
C ASP A 165 -11.20 4.65 23.90
N HIS A 166 -11.71 5.56 23.07
CA HIS A 166 -12.11 6.91 23.44
C HIS A 166 -13.56 7.00 23.97
N LYS A 167 -14.11 5.90 24.54
CA LYS A 167 -15.40 5.81 25.24
C LYS A 167 -16.64 6.04 24.36
N ILE A 168 -16.52 5.88 23.06
CA ILE A 168 -17.68 5.84 22.15
C ILE A 168 -18.29 4.44 22.25
N SER A 169 -19.63 4.34 22.29
CA SER A 169 -20.29 3.03 22.34
C SER A 169 -19.89 2.16 21.15
N LEU A 170 -19.81 0.84 21.29
CA LEU A 170 -19.42 -0.07 20.21
C LEU A 170 -20.29 0.11 18.95
N LYS A 171 -21.60 0.35 19.13
CA LYS A 171 -22.55 0.61 18.03
C LYS A 171 -22.16 1.88 17.27
N ASP A 172 -21.91 2.96 18.01
CA ASP A 172 -21.57 4.27 17.45
C ASP A 172 -20.14 4.27 16.88
N ALA A 173 -19.20 3.57 17.49
CA ALA A 173 -17.85 3.39 16.99
C ALA A 173 -17.83 2.69 15.62
N LYS A 174 -18.66 1.64 15.43
CA LYS A 174 -18.82 0.99 14.12
C LYS A 174 -19.49 1.88 13.07
N ALA A 175 -20.48 2.68 13.48
CA ALA A 175 -21.12 3.65 12.58
C ALA A 175 -20.13 4.76 12.19
N PHE A 176 -19.40 5.30 13.18
CA PHE A 176 -18.35 6.30 12.99
C PHE A 176 -17.28 5.80 12.04
N SER A 177 -16.70 4.62 12.25
CA SER A 177 -15.60 4.09 11.42
C SER A 177 -16.00 3.99 9.94
N ARG A 178 -17.21 3.49 9.67
CA ARG A 178 -17.76 3.40 8.32
C ARG A 178 -17.93 4.79 7.69
N GLN A 179 -18.52 5.72 8.43
CA GLN A 179 -18.73 7.08 7.95
C GLN A 179 -17.41 7.81 7.73
N ALA A 180 -16.48 7.72 8.67
CA ALA A 180 -15.17 8.36 8.58
C ALA A 180 -14.38 7.87 7.36
N LEU A 181 -14.31 6.55 7.15
CA LEU A 181 -13.62 5.96 6.00
C LEU A 181 -14.27 6.39 4.68
N ASN A 182 -15.58 6.23 4.54
CA ASN A 182 -16.31 6.59 3.33
C ASN A 182 -16.19 8.09 3.01
N THR A 183 -16.32 8.95 4.02
CA THR A 183 -16.17 10.40 3.86
C THR A 183 -14.75 10.77 3.44
N SER A 184 -13.74 10.17 4.08
CA SER A 184 -12.34 10.44 3.75
C SER A 184 -12.01 9.99 2.32
N ILE A 185 -12.43 8.80 1.91
CA ILE A 185 -12.27 8.31 0.53
C ILE A 185 -13.00 9.24 -0.44
N GLY A 186 -14.25 9.59 -0.17
CA GLY A 186 -15.02 10.52 -1.00
C GLY A 186 -14.32 11.87 -1.20
N LYS A 187 -13.76 12.45 -0.14
CA LYS A 187 -12.97 13.69 -0.22
C LYS A 187 -11.73 13.54 -1.10
N THR A 188 -11.05 12.39 -1.04
CA THR A 188 -9.88 12.10 -1.89
C THR A 188 -10.27 12.12 -3.36
N PHE A 189 -11.41 11.50 -3.72
CA PHE A 189 -11.92 11.53 -5.09
C PHE A 189 -12.36 12.93 -5.54
N LEU A 190 -13.03 13.70 -4.67
CA LEU A 190 -13.46 15.05 -5.01
C LEU A 190 -12.30 16.03 -5.26
N ARG A 191 -11.16 15.86 -4.60
CA ARG A 191 -9.95 16.64 -4.87
C ARG A 191 -9.45 16.52 -6.31
N MET A 192 -9.72 15.38 -6.97
CA MET A 192 -9.33 15.19 -8.39
C MET A 192 -9.95 16.26 -9.30
N PHE A 193 -11.12 16.80 -8.93
CA PHE A 193 -11.85 17.80 -9.74
C PHE A 193 -11.56 19.24 -9.31
N SER A 194 -10.91 19.44 -8.17
CA SER A 194 -10.56 20.78 -7.66
C SER A 194 -9.14 21.23 -8.03
N GLU A 195 -8.32 20.33 -8.56
CA GLU A 195 -6.94 20.60 -9.02
C GLU A 195 -6.87 20.82 -10.55
N ILE A 196 -8.03 21.03 -11.21
CA ILE A 196 -8.17 21.45 -12.61
C ILE A 196 -8.44 22.94 -12.62
#